data_ac1501d7b8e20ab87498cef76b30b7fc
#
_entry.id   ac1501d7b8e20ab87498cef76b30b7fc
#
_cell.length_a   1.000
_cell.length_b   1.000
_cell.length_c   1.000
_cell.angle_alpha   90.00
_cell.angle_beta   90.00
_cell.angle_gamma   90.00
#
_symmetry.space_group_name_H-M   'P 1'
#
loop_
_entity.id
_entity.type
_entity.pdbx_description
1 polymer ?
#
loop_
_entity_poly.entity_id
_entity_poly.type
_entity_poly.pdbx_seq_one_letter_code
_entity_poly.pdbx_strand_id
1 'polypeptide(L)'
;LKLKGAYEALSQKDTVRSIQEYGIETSLRLPKFLLPFVHTEEFIKKYNPTTTLLASYNYQNMPFYTRTMANASFGYTWSGNNYITHMVNPLQLNLVNLLRIDPEFLARIASSSYLAYSYRDVMIFGGSYSFVFSNQNIQRASDFWFLRINAETSGNMLGLIGDITDMNKSDGTYDVFGQPFAQYVRADFDLRYNIIMNDVSSVVFRGF
;
A
#
# COMPACT_ATOMS: atom_id res chain seq x y z
N LEU A 1 13.41 7.38 10.28
CA LEU A 1 13.95 7.85 9.01
C LEU A 1 14.76 6.73 8.38
N LYS A 2 14.51 6.43 7.11
CA LYS A 2 15.24 5.42 6.35
C LYS A 2 15.64 6.02 4.99
N LEU A 3 16.91 5.88 4.65
CA LEU A 3 17.45 6.29 3.36
C LEU A 3 17.81 5.04 2.55
N LYS A 4 17.50 5.06 1.27
CA LYS A 4 17.84 3.99 0.32
C LYS A 4 18.60 4.61 -0.84
N GLY A 5 19.60 3.90 -1.32
CA GLY A 5 20.32 4.25 -2.53
C GLY A 5 20.81 2.98 -3.20
N ALA A 6 20.63 2.87 -4.51
CA ALA A 6 21.17 1.80 -5.32
C ALA A 6 21.71 2.38 -6.62
N TYR A 7 22.86 1.86 -7.04
CA TYR A 7 23.46 2.17 -8.33
C TYR A 7 23.95 0.87 -8.96
N GLU A 8 23.57 0.66 -10.20
CA GLU A 8 24.03 -0.48 -11.01
C GLU A 8 24.44 0.02 -12.40
N ALA A 9 25.60 -0.38 -12.88
CA ALA A 9 26.06 -0.10 -14.22
C ALA A 9 25.90 -1.36 -15.08
N LEU A 10 25.06 -1.27 -16.11
CA LEU A 10 24.86 -2.32 -17.11
C LEU A 10 25.74 -2.02 -18.31
N SER A 11 26.78 -2.83 -18.52
CA SER A 11 27.61 -2.74 -19.71
C SER A 11 27.14 -3.75 -20.75
N GLN A 12 26.60 -3.28 -21.85
CA GLN A 12 26.19 -4.11 -22.98
C GLN A 12 26.73 -3.49 -24.25
N LYS A 13 27.65 -4.21 -24.96
CA LYS A 13 28.25 -3.86 -26.25
C LYS A 13 28.05 -2.38 -26.64
N ASP A 14 29.04 -1.54 -26.36
CA ASP A 14 29.12 -0.11 -26.75
C ASP A 14 28.14 0.88 -26.06
N THR A 15 27.33 0.44 -25.11
CA THR A 15 26.45 1.36 -24.38
C THR A 15 26.47 1.04 -22.87
N VAL A 16 26.95 1.98 -22.08
CA VAL A 16 26.83 1.91 -20.62
C VAL A 16 25.45 2.49 -20.20
N ARG A 17 24.59 1.66 -19.71
CA ARG A 17 23.31 2.09 -19.13
C ARG A 17 23.39 1.96 -17.62
N SER A 18 22.96 2.97 -16.90
CA SER A 18 22.95 2.95 -15.44
C SER A 18 21.54 2.87 -14.89
N ILE A 19 21.39 2.11 -13.81
CA ILE A 19 20.21 2.11 -12.97
C ILE A 19 20.57 2.89 -11.71
N GLN A 20 19.73 3.85 -11.36
CA GLN A 20 19.90 4.67 -10.17
C GLN A 20 18.57 4.71 -9.41
N GLU A 21 18.62 4.43 -8.14
CA GLU A 21 17.46 4.52 -7.26
C GLU A 21 17.84 5.26 -5.98
N TYR A 22 17.06 6.28 -5.64
CA TYR A 22 17.20 7.05 -4.41
C TYR A 22 15.85 7.15 -3.72
N GLY A 23 15.82 6.84 -2.45
CA GLY A 23 14.59 6.87 -1.68
C GLY A 23 14.79 7.40 -0.26
N ILE A 24 13.78 8.10 0.22
CA ILE A 24 13.64 8.52 1.61
C ILE A 24 12.28 8.05 2.13
N GLU A 25 12.29 7.49 3.32
CA GLU A 25 11.08 7.07 4.02
C GLU A 25 11.15 7.58 5.46
N THR A 26 10.09 8.20 5.91
CA THR A 26 9.91 8.59 7.30
C THR A 26 8.62 8.00 7.84
N SER A 27 8.65 7.52 9.08
CA SER A 27 7.47 7.04 9.77
C SER A 27 7.47 7.55 11.21
N LEU A 28 6.30 7.96 11.65
CA LEU A 28 6.04 8.36 13.04
C LEU A 28 4.95 7.45 13.59
N ARG A 29 5.25 6.75 14.68
CA ARG A 29 4.32 5.90 15.39
C ARG A 29 4.06 6.48 16.78
N LEU A 30 2.79 6.74 17.08
CA LEU A 30 2.33 7.31 18.34
C LEU A 30 1.44 6.29 19.05
N PRO A 31 1.73 5.92 20.32
CA PRO A 31 0.96 4.93 21.07
C PRO A 31 -0.35 5.53 21.61
N LYS A 32 -1.14 6.14 20.75
CA LYS A 32 -2.45 6.72 21.04
C LYS A 32 -3.26 6.92 19.77
N PHE A 33 -4.58 7.08 19.89
CA PHE A 33 -5.38 7.60 18.80
C PHE A 33 -5.23 9.12 18.70
N LEU A 34 -4.88 9.60 17.51
CA LEU A 34 -4.96 11.01 17.15
C LEU A 34 -6.32 11.28 16.48
N LEU A 35 -7.40 11.12 17.25
CA LEU A 35 -8.74 11.52 16.79
C LEU A 35 -9.04 12.90 17.36
N PRO A 36 -9.34 13.90 16.51
CA PRO A 36 -9.87 15.17 16.98
C PRO A 36 -11.23 14.90 17.66
N PHE A 37 -11.47 15.51 18.79
CA PHE A 37 -12.75 15.48 19.51
C PHE A 37 -13.08 14.23 20.36
N VAL A 38 -12.20 13.24 20.51
CA VAL A 38 -12.45 12.05 21.31
C VAL A 38 -11.45 11.93 22.46
N HIS A 39 -11.96 11.89 23.68
CA HIS A 39 -11.17 11.55 24.87
C HIS A 39 -11.02 10.04 24.95
N THR A 40 -9.81 9.52 24.74
CA THR A 40 -9.56 8.11 24.48
C THR A 40 -8.81 7.38 25.60
N GLU A 41 -8.74 7.91 26.82
CA GLU A 41 -7.92 7.30 27.88
C GLU A 41 -8.32 5.88 28.24
N GLU A 42 -9.61 5.60 28.36
CA GLU A 42 -10.11 4.25 28.64
C GLU A 42 -9.87 3.30 27.47
N PHE A 43 -10.03 3.81 26.25
CA PHE A 43 -9.78 3.06 25.03
C PHE A 43 -8.28 2.72 24.88
N ILE A 44 -7.39 3.66 25.21
CA ILE A 44 -5.94 3.46 25.17
C ILE A 44 -5.54 2.31 26.11
N LYS A 45 -6.05 2.29 27.34
CA LYS A 45 -5.72 1.25 28.32
C LYS A 45 -6.23 -0.14 27.89
N LYS A 46 -7.39 -0.18 27.24
CA LYS A 46 -8.05 -1.45 26.88
C LYS A 46 -7.56 -2.04 25.56
N TYR A 47 -7.30 -1.21 24.55
CA TYR A 47 -7.12 -1.64 23.17
C TYR A 47 -5.73 -1.36 22.59
N ASN A 48 -4.85 -0.75 23.37
CA ASN A 48 -3.47 -0.44 23.00
C ASN A 48 -3.34 0.17 21.58
N PRO A 49 -4.02 1.28 21.30
CA PRO A 49 -4.08 1.86 19.98
C PRO A 49 -2.77 2.50 19.57
N THR A 50 -2.50 2.47 18.28
CA THR A 50 -1.35 3.12 17.67
C THR A 50 -1.80 3.92 16.47
N THR A 51 -1.35 5.16 16.36
CA THR A 51 -1.46 5.97 15.14
C THR A 51 -0.13 5.94 14.41
N THR A 52 -0.17 5.68 13.12
CA THR A 52 1.02 5.66 12.26
C THR A 52 0.86 6.69 11.14
N LEU A 53 1.85 7.55 11.01
CA LEU A 53 2.05 8.45 9.88
C LEU A 53 3.24 7.94 9.10
N LEU A 54 3.10 7.80 7.79
CA LEU A 54 4.19 7.40 6.91
C LEU A 54 4.24 8.35 5.72
N ALA A 55 5.45 8.75 5.34
CA ALA A 55 5.70 9.45 4.09
C ALA A 55 6.96 8.89 3.46
N SER A 56 6.92 8.67 2.16
CA SER A 56 8.09 8.22 1.40
C SER A 56 8.13 8.86 0.02
N TYR A 57 9.35 9.05 -0.47
CA TYR A 57 9.61 9.50 -1.82
C TYR A 57 10.71 8.65 -2.41
N ASN A 58 10.51 8.18 -3.63
CA ASN A 58 11.46 7.35 -4.36
C ASN A 58 11.62 7.87 -5.79
N TYR A 59 12.87 8.06 -6.19
CA TYR A 59 13.28 8.40 -7.55
C TYR A 59 13.97 7.21 -8.17
N GLN A 60 13.50 6.79 -9.34
CA GLN A 60 14.07 5.69 -10.12
C GLN A 60 14.45 6.19 -11.50
N ASN A 61 15.72 6.09 -11.84
CA ASN A 61 16.22 6.32 -13.20
C ASN A 61 16.66 4.98 -13.79
N MET A 62 15.85 4.47 -14.69
CA MET A 62 16.07 3.22 -15.41
C MET A 62 16.50 3.50 -16.85
N PRO A 63 17.13 2.55 -17.56
CA PRO A 63 17.58 2.73 -18.95
C PRO A 63 16.50 3.24 -19.89
N PHE A 64 15.26 2.80 -19.69
CA PHE A 64 14.16 3.08 -20.61
C PHE A 64 13.14 4.08 -20.07
N TYR A 65 13.16 4.39 -18.77
CA TYR A 65 12.25 5.35 -18.15
C TYR A 65 12.85 5.97 -16.89
N THR A 66 12.32 7.10 -16.52
CA THR A 66 12.60 7.74 -15.23
C THR A 66 11.28 8.04 -14.57
N ARG A 67 11.10 7.61 -13.32
CA ARG A 67 9.87 7.86 -12.56
C ARG A 67 10.15 8.29 -11.13
N THR A 68 9.18 9.01 -10.58
CA THR A 68 9.12 9.31 -9.15
C THR A 68 7.88 8.66 -8.54
N MET A 69 8.02 8.22 -7.31
CA MET A 69 6.93 7.67 -6.53
C MET A 69 6.90 8.36 -5.17
N ALA A 70 5.78 8.98 -4.84
CA ALA A 70 5.54 9.57 -3.53
C ALA A 70 4.38 8.84 -2.85
N ASN A 71 4.56 8.45 -1.58
CA ASN A 71 3.53 7.80 -0.81
C ASN A 71 3.35 8.53 0.51
N ALA A 72 2.11 8.71 0.92
CA ALA A 72 1.75 9.20 2.24
C ALA A 72 0.59 8.38 2.79
N SER A 73 0.66 7.99 4.05
CA SER A 73 -0.43 7.29 4.71
C SER A 73 -0.60 7.72 6.15
N PHE A 74 -1.85 7.68 6.59
CA PHE A 74 -2.27 7.91 7.95
C PHE A 74 -3.16 6.74 8.37
N GLY A 75 -2.79 6.09 9.46
CA GLY A 75 -3.47 4.87 9.86
C GLY A 75 -3.55 4.65 11.36
N TYR A 76 -4.50 3.85 11.75
CA TYR A 76 -4.75 3.39 13.11
C TYR A 76 -4.65 1.88 13.20
N THR A 77 -4.03 1.40 14.28
CA THR A 77 -4.00 -0.01 14.64
C THR A 77 -4.43 -0.15 16.09
N TRP A 78 -5.29 -1.11 16.37
CA TRP A 78 -5.68 -1.43 17.75
C TRP A 78 -6.02 -2.91 17.89
N SER A 79 -5.91 -3.44 19.11
CA SER A 79 -6.27 -4.81 19.44
C SER A 79 -7.67 -4.84 20.03
N GLY A 80 -8.61 -5.56 19.41
CA GLY A 80 -9.95 -5.80 19.96
C GLY A 80 -9.90 -6.68 21.21
N ASN A 81 -9.00 -7.66 21.18
CA ASN A 81 -8.63 -8.54 22.30
C ASN A 81 -7.26 -9.18 21.98
N ASN A 82 -6.83 -10.19 22.76
CA ASN A 82 -5.54 -10.88 22.53
C ASN A 82 -5.43 -11.59 21.18
N TYR A 83 -6.53 -11.81 20.49
CA TYR A 83 -6.61 -12.56 19.23
C TYR A 83 -6.94 -11.72 18.01
N ILE A 84 -7.47 -10.51 18.21
CA ILE A 84 -8.02 -9.68 17.15
C ILE A 84 -7.24 -8.37 17.05
N THR A 85 -6.79 -8.06 15.85
CA THR A 85 -6.16 -6.78 15.52
C THR A 85 -6.92 -6.14 14.36
N HIS A 86 -7.22 -4.87 14.53
CA HIS A 86 -7.80 -4.01 13.51
C HIS A 86 -6.75 -3.02 13.01
N MET A 87 -6.68 -2.81 11.72
CA MET A 87 -5.87 -1.78 11.07
C MET A 87 -6.76 -1.00 10.11
N VAL A 88 -6.83 0.30 10.28
CA VAL A 88 -7.57 1.21 9.40
C VAL A 88 -6.62 2.26 8.89
N ASN A 89 -6.50 2.40 7.59
CA ASN A 89 -5.81 3.52 6.97
C ASN A 89 -6.86 4.38 6.24
N PRO A 90 -7.43 5.39 6.92
CA PRO A 90 -8.45 6.24 6.30
C PRO A 90 -7.90 7.08 5.16
N LEU A 91 -6.60 7.36 5.16
CA LEU A 91 -5.94 8.15 4.14
C LEU A 91 -4.69 7.44 3.64
N GLN A 92 -4.69 7.11 2.36
CA GLN A 92 -3.54 6.58 1.62
C GLN A 92 -3.45 7.32 0.29
N LEU A 93 -2.30 7.92 0.05
CA LEU A 93 -1.98 8.60 -1.20
C LEU A 93 -0.75 7.95 -1.81
N ASN A 94 -0.86 7.52 -3.05
CA ASN A 94 0.26 7.04 -3.84
C ASN A 94 0.26 7.81 -5.16
N LEU A 95 1.36 8.49 -5.43
CA LEU A 95 1.58 9.26 -6.65
C LEU A 95 2.71 8.62 -7.42
N VAL A 96 2.49 8.33 -8.69
CA VAL A 96 3.50 7.86 -9.63
C VAL A 96 3.55 8.83 -10.78
N ASN A 97 4.70 9.45 -10.99
CA ASN A 97 4.95 10.35 -12.11
C ASN A 97 6.06 9.80 -12.99
N LEU A 98 5.78 9.66 -14.27
CA LEU A 98 6.72 9.22 -15.27
C LEU A 98 7.39 10.46 -15.90
N LEU A 99 8.62 10.75 -15.48
CA LEU A 99 9.36 11.95 -15.93
C LEU A 99 9.92 11.79 -17.36
N ARG A 100 10.26 10.56 -17.73
CA ARG A 100 10.83 10.22 -19.03
C ARG A 100 10.46 8.79 -19.39
N ILE A 101 10.15 8.57 -20.66
CA ILE A 101 10.02 7.23 -21.25
C ILE A 101 10.70 7.23 -22.61
N ASP A 102 11.44 6.19 -22.91
CA ASP A 102 12.10 5.98 -24.20
C ASP A 102 11.04 5.66 -25.27
N PRO A 103 11.01 6.37 -26.42
CA PRO A 103 10.00 6.13 -27.46
C PRO A 103 10.03 4.72 -28.04
N GLU A 104 11.19 4.09 -28.19
CA GLU A 104 11.30 2.72 -28.68
C GLU A 104 10.75 1.72 -27.66
N PHE A 105 10.98 1.97 -26.38
CA PHE A 105 10.40 1.19 -25.30
C PHE A 105 8.87 1.35 -25.27
N LEU A 106 8.37 2.58 -25.40
CA LEU A 106 6.93 2.85 -25.46
C LEU A 106 6.28 2.10 -26.64
N ALA A 107 6.88 2.12 -27.84
CA ALA A 107 6.38 1.40 -29.00
C ALA A 107 6.31 -0.12 -28.78
N ARG A 108 7.30 -0.69 -28.07
CA ARG A 108 7.32 -2.12 -27.73
C ARG A 108 6.21 -2.52 -26.75
N ILE A 109 5.93 -1.69 -25.75
CA ILE A 109 4.90 -1.98 -24.74
C ILE A 109 3.49 -1.64 -25.22
N ALA A 110 3.34 -0.80 -26.24
CA ALA A 110 2.06 -0.36 -26.78
C ALA A 110 1.20 -1.53 -27.32
N SER A 111 1.83 -2.65 -27.71
CA SER A 111 1.13 -3.86 -28.13
C SER A 111 0.38 -4.57 -26.98
N SER A 112 0.76 -4.31 -25.73
CA SER A 112 0.12 -4.85 -24.53
C SER A 112 -0.58 -3.76 -23.75
N SER A 113 -1.90 -3.74 -23.74
CA SER A 113 -2.71 -2.76 -22.99
C SER A 113 -2.33 -2.71 -21.52
N TYR A 114 -2.05 -3.84 -20.90
CA TYR A 114 -1.64 -3.93 -19.49
C TYR A 114 -0.30 -3.24 -19.24
N LEU A 115 0.71 -3.51 -20.09
CA LEU A 115 2.03 -2.88 -19.95
C LEU A 115 1.95 -1.38 -20.22
N ALA A 116 1.26 -0.97 -21.28
CA ALA A 116 1.07 0.46 -21.59
C ALA A 116 0.40 1.21 -20.43
N TYR A 117 -0.57 0.58 -19.77
CA TYR A 117 -1.24 1.16 -18.61
C TYR A 117 -0.34 1.26 -17.38
N SER A 118 0.61 0.34 -17.21
CA SER A 118 1.54 0.30 -16.06
C SER A 118 2.62 1.41 -16.11
N TYR A 119 2.81 2.04 -17.28
CA TYR A 119 3.76 3.14 -17.48
C TYR A 119 3.03 4.46 -17.77
N ARG A 120 2.16 4.85 -16.86
CA ARG A 120 1.44 6.14 -16.88
C ARG A 120 1.56 6.84 -15.54
N ASP A 121 1.33 8.12 -15.58
CA ASP A 121 1.08 8.88 -14.37
C ASP A 121 -0.21 8.39 -13.74
N VAL A 122 -0.16 8.14 -12.44
CA VAL A 122 -1.34 7.67 -11.71
C VAL A 122 -1.32 8.20 -10.28
N MET A 123 -2.48 8.61 -9.82
CA MET A 123 -2.76 8.91 -8.44
C MET A 123 -3.71 7.86 -7.88
N ILE A 124 -3.35 7.28 -6.75
CA ILE A 124 -4.19 6.38 -5.96
C ILE A 124 -4.45 7.07 -4.63
N PHE A 125 -5.68 7.49 -4.41
CA PHE A 125 -6.12 8.11 -3.17
C PHE A 125 -7.31 7.36 -2.60
N GLY A 126 -7.15 6.82 -1.42
CA GLY A 126 -8.17 5.97 -0.83
C GLY A 126 -7.92 5.62 0.62
N GLY A 127 -8.51 4.51 1.03
CA GLY A 127 -8.33 3.96 2.35
C GLY A 127 -8.42 2.45 2.35
N SER A 128 -7.95 1.86 3.45
CA SER A 128 -7.99 0.42 3.64
C SER A 128 -8.37 0.04 5.07
N TYR A 129 -8.96 -1.14 5.19
CA TYR A 129 -9.24 -1.79 6.45
C TYR A 129 -8.73 -3.21 6.41
N SER A 130 -8.03 -3.62 7.47
CA SER A 130 -7.59 -5.01 7.67
C SER A 130 -8.08 -5.50 9.03
N PHE A 131 -8.69 -6.67 9.00
CA PHE A 131 -9.05 -7.45 10.17
C PHE A 131 -8.13 -8.66 10.25
N VAL A 132 -7.50 -8.87 11.40
CA VAL A 132 -6.64 -10.03 11.64
C VAL A 132 -7.11 -10.73 12.91
N PHE A 133 -7.43 -12.01 12.78
CA PHE A 133 -7.68 -12.92 13.89
C PHE A 133 -6.58 -13.96 13.93
N SER A 134 -6.01 -14.21 15.11
CA SER A 134 -5.06 -15.30 15.35
C SER A 134 -5.17 -15.75 16.80
N ASN A 135 -5.50 -17.01 17.01
CA ASN A 135 -5.50 -17.59 18.35
C ASN A 135 -4.24 -18.41 18.63
N GLN A 136 -3.17 -18.16 17.86
CA GLN A 136 -1.86 -18.77 18.07
C GLN A 136 -1.32 -18.45 19.46
N ASN A 137 -0.96 -19.50 20.21
CA ASN A 137 -0.25 -19.35 21.47
C ASN A 137 1.24 -19.63 21.26
N ILE A 138 2.07 -18.61 21.43
CA ILE A 138 3.54 -18.71 21.25
C ILE A 138 4.19 -19.59 22.32
N GLN A 139 3.56 -19.70 23.51
CA GLN A 139 4.11 -20.47 24.64
C GLN A 139 3.75 -21.96 24.62
N ARG A 140 2.77 -22.35 23.82
CA ARG A 140 2.32 -23.73 23.69
C ARG A 140 2.12 -24.09 22.23
N ALA A 141 2.73 -25.19 21.82
CA ALA A 141 2.45 -25.80 20.53
C ALA A 141 1.03 -26.38 20.56
N SER A 142 0.07 -25.67 20.01
CA SER A 142 -1.33 -26.07 19.91
C SER A 142 -1.89 -25.64 18.57
N ASP A 143 -2.92 -26.34 18.13
CA ASP A 143 -3.64 -25.99 16.91
C ASP A 143 -4.17 -24.57 16.97
N PHE A 144 -4.11 -23.87 15.86
CA PHE A 144 -4.59 -22.49 15.80
C PHE A 144 -5.16 -22.11 14.43
N TRP A 145 -6.01 -21.11 14.46
CA TRP A 145 -6.58 -20.46 13.31
C TRP A 145 -5.93 -19.09 13.10
N PHE A 146 -5.74 -18.76 11.86
CA PHE A 146 -5.39 -17.42 11.41
C PHE A 146 -6.36 -17.01 10.31
N LEU A 147 -6.96 -15.84 10.46
CA LEU A 147 -7.81 -15.22 9.44
C LEU A 147 -7.37 -13.78 9.25
N ARG A 148 -7.11 -13.40 8.00
CA ARG A 148 -6.96 -12.01 7.59
C ARG A 148 -8.00 -11.67 6.53
N ILE A 149 -8.67 -10.55 6.71
CA ILE A 149 -9.57 -9.97 5.71
C ILE A 149 -9.06 -8.56 5.44
N ASN A 150 -8.84 -8.23 4.18
CA ASN A 150 -8.49 -6.89 3.75
C ASN A 150 -9.57 -6.34 2.82
N ALA A 151 -9.87 -5.07 2.99
CA ALA A 151 -10.72 -4.30 2.08
C ALA A 151 -10.03 -2.98 1.78
N GLU A 152 -9.95 -2.61 0.51
CA GLU A 152 -9.32 -1.38 0.05
C GLU A 152 -10.25 -0.69 -0.95
N THR A 153 -10.35 0.62 -0.85
CA THR A 153 -11.08 1.45 -1.80
C THR A 153 -10.21 2.61 -2.22
N SER A 154 -10.20 2.93 -3.50
CA SER A 154 -9.49 4.07 -4.05
C SER A 154 -10.37 4.85 -5.00
N GLY A 155 -10.22 6.17 -5.01
CA GLY A 155 -10.89 7.08 -5.93
C GLY A 155 -12.40 7.24 -5.71
N ASN A 156 -13.07 6.33 -5.01
CA ASN A 156 -14.53 6.36 -4.88
C ASN A 156 -15.03 7.60 -4.13
N MET A 157 -14.34 8.03 -3.08
CA MET A 157 -14.68 9.27 -2.37
C MET A 157 -14.43 10.50 -3.24
N LEU A 158 -13.33 10.54 -3.99
CA LEU A 158 -13.02 11.61 -4.93
C LEU A 158 -14.03 11.63 -6.09
N GLY A 159 -14.43 10.46 -6.58
CA GLY A 159 -15.47 10.32 -7.59
C GLY A 159 -16.82 10.89 -7.13
N LEU A 160 -17.26 10.56 -5.91
CA LEU A 160 -18.48 11.13 -5.33
C LEU A 160 -18.39 12.66 -5.16
N ILE A 161 -17.24 13.17 -4.72
CA ILE A 161 -17.02 14.62 -4.62
C ILE A 161 -17.04 15.25 -6.03
N GLY A 162 -16.39 14.61 -7.00
CA GLY A 162 -16.34 15.05 -8.38
C GLY A 162 -17.71 15.12 -9.04
N ASP A 163 -18.59 14.15 -8.78
CA ASP A 163 -19.99 14.13 -9.26
C ASP A 163 -20.82 15.27 -8.63
N ILE A 164 -20.55 15.64 -7.36
CA ILE A 164 -21.26 16.71 -6.65
C ILE A 164 -20.72 18.10 -7.06
N THR A 165 -19.44 18.21 -7.40
CA THR A 165 -18.78 19.50 -7.66
C THR A 165 -18.54 19.80 -9.14
N ASP A 166 -19.11 18.99 -10.04
CA ASP A 166 -18.93 19.10 -11.50
C ASP A 166 -17.45 19.19 -11.93
N MET A 167 -16.59 18.38 -11.32
CA MET A 167 -15.18 18.33 -11.69
C MET A 167 -14.99 17.88 -13.13
N ASN A 168 -13.99 18.44 -13.79
CA ASN A 168 -13.66 18.09 -15.17
C ASN A 168 -13.25 16.62 -15.28
N LYS A 169 -13.78 15.96 -16.33
CA LYS A 169 -13.37 14.60 -16.73
C LYS A 169 -12.45 14.70 -17.94
N SER A 170 -11.29 14.08 -17.85
CA SER A 170 -10.40 13.86 -18.97
C SER A 170 -10.42 12.38 -19.33
N ASP A 171 -10.74 12.04 -20.58
CA ASP A 171 -10.89 10.66 -21.07
C ASP A 171 -11.83 9.78 -20.22
N GLY A 172 -12.91 10.39 -19.68
CA GLY A 172 -13.88 9.67 -18.85
C GLY A 172 -13.45 9.45 -17.39
N THR A 173 -12.28 9.93 -17.00
CA THR A 173 -11.72 9.84 -15.64
C THR A 173 -11.64 11.25 -15.04
N TYR A 174 -11.94 11.38 -13.75
CA TYR A 174 -11.76 12.64 -13.05
C TYR A 174 -10.27 12.96 -12.89
N ASP A 175 -9.90 14.20 -13.10
CA ASP A 175 -8.58 14.74 -12.89
C ASP A 175 -8.50 15.51 -11.58
N VAL A 176 -7.53 15.20 -10.75
CA VAL A 176 -7.20 15.95 -9.54
C VAL A 176 -5.77 16.45 -9.66
N PHE A 177 -5.58 17.75 -9.65
CA PHE A 177 -4.27 18.41 -9.88
C PHE A 177 -3.63 18.05 -11.22
N GLY A 178 -4.43 17.76 -12.27
CA GLY A 178 -3.90 17.34 -13.57
C GLY A 178 -3.38 15.91 -13.62
N GLN A 179 -3.76 15.08 -12.64
CA GLN A 179 -3.39 13.67 -12.55
C GLN A 179 -4.64 12.80 -12.58
N PRO A 180 -4.72 11.80 -13.47
CA PRO A 180 -5.80 10.82 -13.44
C PRO A 180 -5.70 9.98 -12.19
N PHE A 181 -6.82 9.75 -11.50
CA PHE A 181 -6.82 8.89 -10.34
C PHE A 181 -7.47 7.53 -10.61
N ALA A 182 -6.89 6.51 -9.99
CA ALA A 182 -7.42 5.17 -10.07
C ALA A 182 -8.65 5.00 -9.16
N GLN A 183 -9.74 4.44 -9.72
CA GLN A 183 -10.97 4.14 -8.99
C GLN A 183 -11.18 2.63 -8.97
N TYR A 184 -11.16 2.04 -7.76
CA TYR A 184 -11.38 0.61 -7.58
C TYR A 184 -11.82 0.27 -6.15
N VAL A 185 -12.36 -0.94 -6.01
CA VAL A 185 -12.54 -1.62 -4.71
C VAL A 185 -11.88 -2.97 -4.82
N ARG A 186 -11.09 -3.33 -3.82
CA ARG A 186 -10.44 -4.62 -3.70
C ARG A 186 -10.73 -5.22 -2.34
N ALA A 187 -11.02 -6.51 -2.31
CA ALA A 187 -11.12 -7.29 -1.09
C ALA A 187 -10.37 -8.61 -1.27
N ASP A 188 -9.68 -9.04 -0.24
CA ASP A 188 -9.01 -10.33 -0.18
C ASP A 188 -9.11 -10.93 1.22
N PHE A 189 -8.95 -12.27 1.31
CA PHE A 189 -8.89 -12.96 2.59
C PHE A 189 -7.78 -14.02 2.57
N ASP A 190 -7.26 -14.35 3.75
CA ASP A 190 -6.29 -15.43 3.96
C ASP A 190 -6.72 -16.19 5.22
N LEU A 191 -7.20 -17.42 5.04
CA LEU A 191 -7.62 -18.30 6.11
C LEU A 191 -6.62 -19.44 6.23
N ARG A 192 -6.12 -19.67 7.44
CA ARG A 192 -5.19 -20.78 7.73
C ARG A 192 -5.65 -21.53 8.95
N TYR A 193 -5.57 -22.85 8.87
CA TYR A 193 -5.69 -23.74 10.00
C TYR A 193 -4.40 -24.54 10.15
N ASN A 194 -3.75 -24.41 11.30
CA ASN A 194 -2.50 -25.06 11.61
C ASN A 194 -2.74 -26.18 12.61
N ILE A 195 -2.41 -27.41 12.25
CA ILE A 195 -2.47 -28.58 13.12
C ILE A 195 -1.05 -28.90 13.54
N ILE A 196 -0.79 -28.90 14.84
CA ILE A 196 0.50 -29.27 15.43
C ILE A 196 0.49 -30.76 15.74
N MET A 197 1.25 -31.55 14.98
CA MET A 197 1.32 -33.00 15.16
C MET A 197 2.33 -33.37 16.27
N ASN A 198 3.44 -32.65 16.35
CA ASN A 198 4.46 -32.79 17.38
C ASN A 198 5.38 -31.56 17.37
N ASP A 199 6.42 -31.55 18.21
CA ASP A 199 7.35 -30.40 18.37
C ASP A 199 8.11 -30.02 17.09
N VAL A 200 8.17 -30.90 16.09
CA VAL A 200 8.95 -30.73 14.85
C VAL A 200 8.10 -30.79 13.57
N SER A 201 6.81 -31.12 13.69
CA SER A 201 5.94 -31.35 12.52
C SER A 201 4.61 -30.66 12.69
N SER A 202 4.18 -29.96 11.65
CA SER A 202 2.86 -29.35 11.56
C SER A 202 2.28 -29.49 10.15
N VAL A 203 0.95 -29.46 10.06
CA VAL A 203 0.21 -29.43 8.79
C VAL A 203 -0.58 -28.14 8.74
N VAL A 204 -0.51 -27.45 7.61
CA VAL A 204 -1.21 -26.17 7.38
C VAL A 204 -2.17 -26.31 6.21
N PHE A 205 -3.44 -26.02 6.47
CA PHE A 205 -4.45 -25.82 5.44
C PHE A 205 -4.60 -24.32 5.20
N ARG A 206 -4.60 -23.89 3.94
CA ARG A 206 -4.69 -22.49 3.57
C ARG A 206 -5.70 -22.28 2.43
N GLY A 207 -6.58 -21.28 2.61
CA GLY A 207 -7.48 -20.74 1.59
C GLY A 207 -7.23 -19.25 1.41
N PHE A 208 -7.25 -18.77 0.14
CA PHE A 208 -7.08 -17.36 -0.19
C PHE A 208 -7.77 -17.05 -1.52
#